data_2db65d115d8a48054eeac39bd60919a1
#
_entry.id   2db65d115d8a48054eeac39bd60919a1
#
_cell.length_a   1.000
_cell.length_b   1.000
_cell.length_c   1.000
_cell.angle_alpha   90.00
_cell.angle_beta   90.00
_cell.angle_gamma   90.00
#
_symmetry.space_group_name_H-M   'P 1'
#
loop_
_entity.id
_entity.type
_entity.pdbx_description
1 polymer ?
#
loop_
_entity_poly.entity_id
_entity_poly.type
_entity_poly.pdbx_seq_one_letter_code
_entity_poly.pdbx_strand_id
1 'polypeptide(L)'
;MAAISVDELTKEYGTVTALDRVSLTVEEGEIFGFLGPNGAGKSTFINMLLDFVRPTEGTARIFGYDCQEEGVDARGRLGVIPEGYSVFDRLTGRKHVEYAIRSKDADADPVELLDRVGLREAADRKASEYSTGMKQRMVLAMALAGEPDLLLLDEPTTGLDPNGAAKMRRLLRNENERGATIFFSSHILEQVEAVCDRVGILQRGELVAVDTIEGLRESMGGGTKLAITPDELTNGAVQSVRTVEGVDDVQVLDGPTLEVTCANDVKMDVLLELYNAGVEIVNLRTEEASLEDMFVEYTRGSQA
;
A
#
# COMPACT_ATOMS: atom_id res chain seq x y z
N MET A 1 -0.93 -4.96 20.06
CA MET A 1 0.26 -5.86 20.09
C MET A 1 0.79 -5.99 18.68
N ALA A 2 2.11 -6.24 18.51
CA ALA A 2 2.68 -6.35 17.16
C ALA A 2 2.24 -7.66 16.47
N ALA A 3 1.62 -7.56 15.30
CA ALA A 3 1.33 -8.70 14.42
C ALA A 3 2.60 -9.13 13.67
N ILE A 4 3.42 -8.16 13.24
CA ILE A 4 4.75 -8.39 12.66
C ILE A 4 5.76 -7.55 13.44
N SER A 5 6.88 -8.15 13.83
CA SER A 5 8.02 -7.44 14.43
C SER A 5 9.30 -7.93 13.77
N VAL A 6 10.04 -7.01 13.17
CA VAL A 6 11.28 -7.28 12.44
C VAL A 6 12.37 -6.38 12.98
N ASP A 7 13.52 -6.97 13.29
CA ASP A 7 14.67 -6.28 13.86
C ASP A 7 15.93 -6.52 13.02
N GLU A 8 16.48 -5.48 12.45
CA GLU A 8 17.68 -5.42 11.61
C GLU A 8 17.78 -6.53 10.56
N LEU A 9 16.66 -6.85 9.91
CA LEU A 9 16.55 -7.95 8.98
C LEU A 9 17.39 -7.70 7.73
N THR A 10 18.40 -8.54 7.51
CA THR A 10 19.35 -8.42 6.41
C THR A 10 19.32 -9.68 5.56
N LYS A 11 19.38 -9.51 4.23
CA LYS A 11 19.52 -10.63 3.29
C LYS A 11 20.53 -10.33 2.20
N GLU A 12 21.55 -11.16 2.14
CA GLU A 12 22.55 -11.14 1.08
C GLU A 12 22.45 -12.39 0.19
N TYR A 13 22.62 -12.19 -1.10
CA TYR A 13 22.77 -13.24 -2.12
C TYR A 13 24.12 -13.04 -2.83
N GLY A 14 25.16 -13.67 -2.29
CA GLY A 14 26.52 -13.48 -2.77
C GLY A 14 27.00 -12.02 -2.61
N THR A 15 27.10 -11.29 -3.70
CA THR A 15 27.52 -9.86 -3.68
C THR A 15 26.34 -8.88 -3.71
N VAL A 16 25.10 -9.37 -3.73
CA VAL A 16 23.90 -8.54 -3.80
C VAL A 16 23.22 -8.53 -2.46
N THR A 17 23.11 -7.35 -1.84
CA THR A 17 22.30 -7.12 -0.65
C THR A 17 20.86 -6.85 -1.10
N ALA A 18 19.95 -7.79 -0.84
CA ALA A 18 18.54 -7.67 -1.17
C ALA A 18 17.73 -6.92 -0.10
N LEU A 19 18.18 -7.02 1.16
CA LEU A 19 17.66 -6.24 2.31
C LEU A 19 18.82 -5.89 3.23
N ASP A 20 18.88 -4.65 3.69
CA ASP A 20 19.90 -4.11 4.59
C ASP A 20 19.26 -3.54 5.86
N ARG A 21 19.40 -4.26 6.96
CA ARG A 21 18.98 -3.88 8.32
C ARG A 21 17.56 -3.29 8.41
N VAL A 22 16.61 -3.92 7.76
CA VAL A 22 15.21 -3.51 7.79
C VAL A 22 14.63 -3.79 9.18
N SER A 23 14.15 -2.74 9.86
CA SER A 23 13.41 -2.84 11.12
C SER A 23 12.00 -2.27 10.93
N LEU A 24 10.98 -3.07 11.29
CA LEU A 24 9.58 -2.75 11.05
C LEU A 24 8.68 -3.36 12.10
N THR A 25 7.68 -2.60 12.54
CA THR A 25 6.58 -3.10 13.38
C THR A 25 5.24 -2.83 12.70
N VAL A 26 4.42 -3.88 12.60
CA VAL A 26 3.03 -3.81 12.12
C VAL A 26 2.14 -4.19 13.29
N GLU A 27 1.18 -3.35 13.64
CA GLU A 27 0.28 -3.57 14.78
C GLU A 27 -0.89 -4.49 14.39
N GLU A 28 -1.48 -5.16 15.40
CA GLU A 28 -2.68 -5.97 15.18
C GLU A 28 -3.84 -5.10 14.71
N GLY A 29 -4.56 -5.58 13.69
CA GLY A 29 -5.75 -4.92 13.15
C GLY A 29 -5.46 -3.78 12.20
N GLU A 30 -4.19 -3.44 11.91
CA GLU A 30 -3.90 -2.41 10.88
C GLU A 30 -3.83 -2.98 9.47
N ILE A 31 -4.07 -2.14 8.48
CA ILE A 31 -3.75 -2.39 7.08
C ILE A 31 -2.44 -1.68 6.77
N PHE A 32 -1.36 -2.46 6.63
CA PHE A 32 -0.03 -1.96 6.36
C PHE A 32 0.36 -2.17 4.90
N GLY A 33 0.73 -1.10 4.21
CA GLY A 33 1.25 -1.11 2.85
C GLY A 33 2.77 -1.18 2.82
N PHE A 34 3.34 -2.07 2.02
CA PHE A 34 4.78 -2.16 1.81
C PHE A 34 5.12 -1.76 0.38
N LEU A 35 5.45 -0.48 0.21
CA LEU A 35 5.62 0.16 -1.08
C LEU A 35 7.08 0.11 -1.53
N GLY A 36 7.30 -0.09 -2.82
CA GLY A 36 8.65 -0.01 -3.40
C GLY A 36 8.67 -0.45 -4.86
N PRO A 37 9.65 0.00 -5.65
CA PRO A 37 9.80 -0.42 -7.04
C PRO A 37 10.08 -1.92 -7.16
N ASN A 38 9.99 -2.44 -8.38
CA ASN A 38 10.40 -3.83 -8.64
C ASN A 38 11.90 -3.99 -8.35
N GLY A 39 12.24 -5.06 -7.65
CA GLY A 39 13.61 -5.30 -7.19
C GLY A 39 14.02 -4.56 -5.91
N ALA A 40 13.12 -3.82 -5.25
CA ALA A 40 13.43 -3.16 -3.98
C ALA A 40 13.67 -4.12 -2.79
N GLY A 41 13.24 -5.40 -2.90
CA GLY A 41 13.38 -6.40 -1.83
C GLY A 41 12.06 -6.86 -1.21
N LYS A 42 10.90 -6.35 -1.66
CA LYS A 42 9.57 -6.65 -1.08
C LYS A 42 9.28 -8.15 -0.97
N SER A 43 9.39 -8.88 -2.09
CA SER A 43 9.15 -10.34 -2.10
C SER A 43 10.20 -11.11 -1.29
N THR A 44 11.45 -10.61 -1.20
CA THR A 44 12.47 -11.18 -0.31
C THR A 44 12.05 -11.04 1.16
N PHE A 45 11.55 -9.86 1.56
CA PHE A 45 11.04 -9.60 2.89
C PHE A 45 9.89 -10.55 3.23
N ILE A 46 8.87 -10.63 2.37
CA ILE A 46 7.72 -11.55 2.55
C ILE A 46 8.20 -13.02 2.63
N ASN A 47 9.12 -13.43 1.77
CA ASN A 47 9.64 -14.79 1.78
C ASN A 47 10.43 -15.12 3.06
N MET A 48 11.02 -14.15 3.73
CA MET A 48 11.65 -14.36 5.04
C MET A 48 10.63 -14.47 6.16
N LEU A 49 9.53 -13.71 6.12
CA LEU A 49 8.41 -13.89 7.05
C LEU A 49 7.77 -15.27 6.92
N LEU A 50 7.76 -15.86 5.72
CA LEU A 50 7.22 -17.19 5.42
C LEU A 50 8.21 -18.33 5.68
N ASP A 51 9.48 -18.03 6.05
CA ASP A 51 10.59 -18.99 6.15
C ASP A 51 10.90 -19.74 4.85
N PHE A 52 10.56 -19.13 3.70
CA PHE A 52 11.01 -19.62 2.39
C PHE A 52 12.45 -19.22 2.09
N VAL A 53 12.89 -18.12 2.70
CA VAL A 53 14.25 -17.59 2.63
C VAL A 53 14.71 -17.26 4.05
N ARG A 54 15.87 -17.78 4.46
CA ARG A 54 16.43 -17.43 5.77
C ARG A 54 17.19 -16.10 5.70
N PRO A 55 17.06 -15.25 6.72
CA PRO A 55 17.86 -14.05 6.83
C PRO A 55 19.36 -14.37 6.91
N THR A 56 20.20 -13.43 6.51
CA THR A 56 21.64 -13.46 6.75
C THR A 56 21.93 -12.96 8.17
N GLU A 57 21.22 -11.91 8.58
CA GLU A 57 21.26 -11.34 9.93
C GLU A 57 19.89 -10.82 10.32
N GLY A 58 19.67 -10.53 11.61
CA GLY A 58 18.42 -10.03 12.15
C GLY A 58 17.38 -11.10 12.41
N THR A 59 16.22 -10.69 12.89
CA THR A 59 15.10 -11.58 13.27
C THR A 59 13.76 -11.06 12.78
N ALA A 60 12.83 -11.98 12.53
CA ALA A 60 11.45 -11.65 12.18
C ALA A 60 10.48 -12.51 13.02
N ARG A 61 9.43 -11.89 13.53
CA ARG A 61 8.41 -12.54 14.35
C ARG A 61 7.01 -12.19 13.87
N ILE A 62 6.12 -13.17 13.95
CA ILE A 62 4.70 -13.02 13.66
C ILE A 62 3.92 -13.40 14.92
N PHE A 63 3.16 -12.46 15.48
CA PHE A 63 2.46 -12.61 16.78
C PHE A 63 3.37 -13.15 17.88
N GLY A 64 4.65 -12.71 17.89
CA GLY A 64 5.66 -13.14 18.86
C GLY A 64 6.40 -14.43 18.50
N TYR A 65 5.89 -15.27 17.59
CA TYR A 65 6.56 -16.48 17.12
C TYR A 65 7.70 -16.14 16.16
N ASP A 66 8.87 -16.69 16.39
CA ASP A 66 10.01 -16.53 15.50
C ASP A 66 9.76 -17.25 14.17
N CYS A 67 9.90 -16.52 13.06
CA CYS A 67 9.57 -17.04 11.73
C CYS A 67 10.42 -18.24 11.30
N GLN A 68 11.66 -18.36 11.82
CA GLN A 68 12.60 -19.44 11.47
C GLN A 68 12.60 -20.57 12.49
N GLU A 69 12.48 -20.29 13.78
CA GLU A 69 12.54 -21.29 14.83
C GLU A 69 11.17 -21.88 15.17
N GLU A 70 10.11 -21.03 15.11
CA GLU A 70 8.72 -21.38 15.40
C GLU A 70 7.83 -21.23 14.17
N GLY A 71 8.39 -21.43 12.98
CA GLY A 71 7.75 -21.12 11.69
C GLY A 71 6.43 -21.84 11.43
N VAL A 72 6.18 -23.00 12.05
CA VAL A 72 4.89 -23.73 11.94
C VAL A 72 3.79 -22.94 12.65
N ASP A 73 4.06 -22.48 13.88
CA ASP A 73 3.10 -21.72 14.68
C ASP A 73 2.86 -20.34 14.06
N ALA A 74 3.93 -19.67 13.59
CA ALA A 74 3.84 -18.41 12.87
C ALA A 74 2.94 -18.55 11.62
N ARG A 75 3.22 -19.55 10.75
CA ARG A 75 2.44 -19.78 9.51
C ARG A 75 1.02 -20.28 9.76
N GLY A 76 0.77 -20.92 10.90
CA GLY A 76 -0.57 -21.33 11.31
C GLY A 76 -1.56 -20.15 11.37
N ARG A 77 -1.08 -18.96 11.67
CA ARG A 77 -1.88 -17.73 11.81
C ARG A 77 -2.03 -16.92 10.52
N LEU A 78 -1.41 -17.37 9.42
CA LEU A 78 -1.33 -16.61 8.17
C LEU A 78 -2.33 -17.07 7.13
N GLY A 79 -2.88 -16.10 6.38
CA GLY A 79 -3.41 -16.28 5.04
C GLY A 79 -2.45 -15.63 4.04
N VAL A 80 -2.08 -16.34 2.97
CA VAL A 80 -1.04 -15.86 2.05
C VAL A 80 -1.54 -15.82 0.62
N ILE A 81 -1.28 -14.69 -0.06
CA ILE A 81 -1.31 -14.61 -1.52
C ILE A 81 0.12 -14.33 -1.98
N PRO A 82 0.85 -15.33 -2.51
CA PRO A 82 2.20 -15.11 -3.02
C PRO A 82 2.18 -14.45 -4.38
N GLU A 83 3.26 -13.76 -4.74
CA GLU A 83 3.46 -13.27 -6.11
C GLU A 83 3.49 -14.42 -7.10
N GLY A 84 2.91 -14.24 -8.27
CA GLY A 84 2.99 -15.23 -9.37
C GLY A 84 2.31 -16.57 -9.08
N TYR A 85 1.32 -16.60 -8.17
CA TYR A 85 0.56 -17.82 -7.92
C TYR A 85 -0.04 -18.42 -9.19
N SER A 86 -0.17 -19.74 -9.22
CA SER A 86 -0.87 -20.47 -10.28
C SER A 86 -2.05 -21.25 -9.72
N VAL A 87 -3.08 -21.41 -10.54
CA VAL A 87 -4.28 -22.18 -10.20
C VAL A 87 -4.43 -23.37 -11.13
N PHE A 88 -5.08 -24.40 -10.66
CA PHE A 88 -5.34 -25.61 -11.46
C PHE A 88 -6.55 -25.40 -12.36
N ASP A 89 -6.33 -25.08 -13.61
CA ASP A 89 -7.38 -24.71 -14.59
C ASP A 89 -8.54 -25.70 -14.68
N ARG A 90 -8.29 -27.00 -14.44
CA ARG A 90 -9.30 -28.06 -14.50
C ARG A 90 -10.14 -28.22 -13.24
N LEU A 91 -9.73 -27.62 -12.12
CA LEU A 91 -10.46 -27.65 -10.86
C LEU A 91 -11.47 -26.51 -10.80
N THR A 92 -12.57 -26.73 -10.09
CA THR A 92 -13.55 -25.68 -9.80
C THR A 92 -13.07 -24.76 -8.68
N GLY A 93 -13.67 -23.56 -8.55
CA GLY A 93 -13.40 -22.66 -7.44
C GLY A 93 -13.61 -23.35 -6.08
N ARG A 94 -14.72 -24.09 -5.93
CA ARG A 94 -15.02 -24.89 -4.74
C ARG A 94 -13.85 -25.83 -4.38
N LYS A 95 -13.35 -26.58 -5.36
CA LYS A 95 -12.25 -27.56 -5.11
C LYS A 95 -10.95 -26.91 -4.71
N HIS A 96 -10.65 -25.70 -5.20
CA HIS A 96 -9.48 -24.95 -4.76
C HIS A 96 -9.59 -24.55 -3.28
N VAL A 97 -10.75 -24.01 -2.89
CA VAL A 97 -10.99 -23.62 -1.51
C VAL A 97 -11.06 -24.82 -0.57
N GLU A 98 -11.71 -25.93 -0.99
CA GLU A 98 -11.68 -27.21 -0.23
C GLU A 98 -10.25 -27.70 0.01
N TYR A 99 -9.37 -27.58 -0.99
CA TYR A 99 -7.96 -27.95 -0.83
C TYR A 99 -7.26 -27.09 0.24
N ALA A 100 -7.50 -25.77 0.23
CA ALA A 100 -6.93 -24.86 1.22
C ALA A 100 -7.44 -25.16 2.63
N ILE A 101 -8.74 -25.37 2.79
CA ILE A 101 -9.38 -25.74 4.07
C ILE A 101 -8.74 -27.02 4.64
N ARG A 102 -8.61 -28.07 3.81
CA ARG A 102 -7.99 -29.33 4.23
C ARG A 102 -6.50 -29.17 4.57
N SER A 103 -5.77 -28.34 3.84
CA SER A 103 -4.35 -28.11 4.07
C SER A 103 -4.08 -27.42 5.41
N LYS A 104 -5.06 -26.68 5.91
CA LYS A 104 -5.01 -25.98 7.19
C LYS A 104 -5.73 -26.71 8.33
N ASP A 105 -6.29 -27.90 8.04
CA ASP A 105 -7.14 -28.64 8.99
C ASP A 105 -8.26 -27.76 9.58
N ALA A 106 -8.81 -26.87 8.75
CA ALA A 106 -9.81 -25.91 9.15
C ALA A 106 -11.24 -26.47 8.99
N ASP A 107 -12.15 -26.00 9.84
CA ASP A 107 -13.60 -26.27 9.73
C ASP A 107 -14.28 -25.06 9.10
N ALA A 108 -14.47 -25.09 7.77
CA ALA A 108 -15.10 -24.02 7.02
C ALA A 108 -15.86 -24.55 5.80
N ASP A 109 -16.90 -23.84 5.39
CA ASP A 109 -17.62 -24.12 4.14
C ASP A 109 -16.93 -23.41 2.97
N PRO A 110 -16.46 -24.14 1.94
CA PRO A 110 -15.82 -23.54 0.77
C PRO A 110 -16.73 -22.58 0.00
N VAL A 111 -18.07 -22.78 0.05
CA VAL A 111 -19.02 -21.88 -0.62
C VAL A 111 -19.18 -20.59 0.15
N GLU A 112 -19.16 -20.62 1.47
CA GLU A 112 -19.17 -19.41 2.30
C GLU A 112 -17.92 -18.56 2.08
N LEU A 113 -16.73 -19.17 2.01
CA LEU A 113 -15.50 -18.45 1.69
C LEU A 113 -15.52 -17.85 0.28
N LEU A 114 -16.08 -18.57 -0.70
CA LEU A 114 -16.27 -18.03 -2.04
C LEU A 114 -17.31 -16.90 -2.08
N ASP A 115 -18.33 -16.96 -1.23
CA ASP A 115 -19.33 -15.90 -1.09
C ASP A 115 -18.69 -14.61 -0.52
N ARG A 116 -17.84 -14.73 0.49
CA ARG A 116 -17.08 -13.59 1.06
C ARG A 116 -16.34 -12.79 -0.01
N VAL A 117 -15.84 -13.45 -1.05
CA VAL A 117 -15.14 -12.79 -2.16
C VAL A 117 -16.01 -12.54 -3.40
N GLY A 118 -17.34 -12.79 -3.29
CA GLY A 118 -18.33 -12.59 -4.35
C GLY A 118 -18.15 -13.54 -5.53
N LEU A 119 -17.91 -14.83 -5.23
CA LEU A 119 -17.76 -15.92 -6.22
C LEU A 119 -18.72 -17.08 -5.98
N ARG A 120 -19.76 -16.92 -5.14
CA ARG A 120 -20.72 -17.99 -4.81
C ARG A 120 -21.31 -18.66 -6.05
N GLU A 121 -21.84 -17.86 -6.98
CA GLU A 121 -22.48 -18.37 -8.20
C GLU A 121 -21.49 -19.03 -9.18
N ALA A 122 -20.21 -18.74 -9.05
CA ALA A 122 -19.14 -19.31 -9.87
C ALA A 122 -18.43 -20.50 -9.21
N ALA A 123 -18.85 -20.90 -7.99
CA ALA A 123 -18.16 -21.91 -7.17
C ALA A 123 -17.88 -23.22 -7.93
N ASP A 124 -18.83 -23.68 -8.73
CA ASP A 124 -18.75 -24.95 -9.46
C ASP A 124 -18.23 -24.82 -10.91
N ARG A 125 -17.88 -23.59 -11.34
CA ARG A 125 -17.19 -23.34 -12.63
C ARG A 125 -15.71 -23.66 -12.50
N LYS A 126 -15.10 -24.13 -13.60
CA LYS A 126 -13.65 -24.39 -13.65
C LYS A 126 -12.86 -23.08 -13.58
N ALA A 127 -11.68 -23.13 -12.97
CA ALA A 127 -10.80 -21.97 -12.88
C ALA A 127 -10.31 -21.48 -14.26
N SER A 128 -10.28 -22.33 -15.28
CA SER A 128 -10.04 -21.92 -16.68
C SER A 128 -11.07 -20.94 -17.24
N GLU A 129 -12.27 -20.91 -16.66
CA GLU A 129 -13.36 -20.02 -17.06
C GLU A 129 -13.41 -18.73 -16.23
N TYR A 130 -12.49 -18.57 -15.27
CA TYR A 130 -12.40 -17.40 -14.42
C TYR A 130 -11.57 -16.31 -15.10
N SER A 131 -12.03 -15.06 -15.02
CA SER A 131 -11.19 -13.90 -15.34
C SER A 131 -10.03 -13.78 -14.35
N THR A 132 -9.02 -12.99 -14.68
CA THR A 132 -7.88 -12.70 -13.78
C THR A 132 -8.38 -12.25 -12.39
N GLY A 133 -9.30 -11.30 -12.34
CA GLY A 133 -9.88 -10.83 -11.08
C GLY A 133 -10.73 -11.88 -10.34
N MET A 134 -11.34 -12.84 -11.02
CA MET A 134 -12.01 -13.97 -10.36
C MET A 134 -10.97 -14.94 -9.78
N LYS A 135 -9.90 -15.25 -10.51
CA LYS A 135 -8.82 -16.11 -10.01
C LYS A 135 -8.18 -15.49 -8.75
N GLN A 136 -7.92 -14.21 -8.76
CA GLN A 136 -7.31 -13.50 -7.64
C GLN A 136 -8.21 -13.50 -6.40
N ARG A 137 -9.52 -13.26 -6.57
CA ARG A 137 -10.49 -13.36 -5.47
C ARG A 137 -10.65 -14.80 -4.96
N MET A 138 -10.55 -15.80 -5.83
CA MET A 138 -10.54 -17.20 -5.41
C MET A 138 -9.30 -17.52 -4.56
N VAL A 139 -8.12 -17.01 -4.93
CA VAL A 139 -6.90 -17.18 -4.13
C VAL A 139 -7.02 -16.46 -2.78
N LEU A 140 -7.69 -15.29 -2.74
CA LEU A 140 -8.04 -14.66 -1.47
C LEU A 140 -8.96 -15.55 -0.64
N ALA A 141 -10.00 -16.18 -1.23
CA ALA A 141 -10.86 -17.13 -0.50
C ALA A 141 -10.07 -18.33 0.05
N MET A 142 -9.06 -18.81 -0.68
CA MET A 142 -8.14 -19.85 -0.18
C MET A 142 -7.29 -19.34 0.99
N ALA A 143 -6.79 -18.10 0.92
CA ALA A 143 -6.01 -17.49 2.00
C ALA A 143 -6.84 -17.31 3.27
N LEU A 144 -8.15 -17.06 3.14
CA LEU A 144 -9.09 -16.91 4.27
C LEU A 144 -9.45 -18.24 4.95
N ALA A 145 -9.05 -19.38 4.39
CA ALA A 145 -9.26 -20.68 5.02
C ALA A 145 -8.55 -20.72 6.39
N GLY A 146 -9.28 -21.10 7.44
CA GLY A 146 -8.78 -21.16 8.81
C GLY A 146 -8.79 -19.80 9.54
N GLU A 147 -9.50 -18.82 9.01
CA GLU A 147 -9.69 -17.50 9.64
C GLU A 147 -8.38 -16.88 10.15
N PRO A 148 -7.45 -16.53 9.25
CA PRO A 148 -6.13 -16.07 9.62
C PRO A 148 -6.19 -14.74 10.37
N ASP A 149 -5.31 -14.58 11.36
CA ASP A 149 -5.13 -13.33 12.09
C ASP A 149 -4.36 -12.29 11.26
N LEU A 150 -3.54 -12.75 10.30
CA LEU A 150 -2.74 -11.91 9.40
C LEU A 150 -2.83 -12.40 7.96
N LEU A 151 -3.17 -11.49 7.05
CA LEU A 151 -3.08 -11.69 5.60
C LEU A 151 -1.77 -11.10 5.09
N LEU A 152 -0.89 -11.95 4.54
CA LEU A 152 0.33 -11.57 3.81
C LEU A 152 0.08 -11.66 2.31
N LEU A 153 0.06 -10.51 1.63
CA LEU A 153 -0.37 -10.41 0.24
C LEU A 153 0.72 -9.77 -0.61
N ASP A 154 1.32 -10.55 -1.51
CA ASP A 154 2.35 -10.03 -2.41
C ASP A 154 1.71 -9.59 -3.73
N GLU A 155 1.68 -8.28 -3.99
CA GLU A 155 1.10 -7.64 -5.18
C GLU A 155 -0.36 -8.09 -5.48
N PRO A 156 -1.31 -8.02 -4.53
CA PRO A 156 -2.64 -8.65 -4.67
C PRO A 156 -3.55 -8.02 -5.72
N THR A 157 -3.14 -6.91 -6.33
CA THR A 157 -3.93 -6.18 -7.33
C THR A 157 -3.27 -6.15 -8.70
N THR A 158 -2.10 -6.76 -8.84
CA THR A 158 -1.35 -6.79 -10.12
C THR A 158 -2.15 -7.52 -11.20
N GLY A 159 -2.20 -6.90 -12.39
CA GLY A 159 -2.94 -7.44 -13.55
C GLY A 159 -4.46 -7.27 -13.49
N LEU A 160 -4.99 -6.57 -12.48
CA LEU A 160 -6.40 -6.21 -12.41
C LEU A 160 -6.68 -4.89 -13.14
N ASP A 161 -7.86 -4.80 -13.72
CA ASP A 161 -8.40 -3.52 -14.16
C ASP A 161 -8.76 -2.63 -12.94
N PRO A 162 -8.99 -1.33 -13.12
CA PRO A 162 -9.30 -0.43 -12.00
C PRO A 162 -10.50 -0.88 -11.14
N ASN A 163 -11.53 -1.46 -11.76
CA ASN A 163 -12.71 -1.98 -11.05
C ASN A 163 -12.37 -3.23 -10.23
N GLY A 164 -11.55 -4.13 -10.79
CA GLY A 164 -11.05 -5.32 -10.10
C GLY A 164 -10.19 -4.96 -8.89
N ALA A 165 -9.28 -4.01 -9.06
CA ALA A 165 -8.44 -3.49 -7.97
C ALA A 165 -9.29 -2.83 -6.87
N ALA A 166 -10.26 -1.98 -7.23
CA ALA A 166 -11.18 -1.37 -6.26
C ALA A 166 -12.01 -2.42 -5.50
N LYS A 167 -12.44 -3.48 -6.19
CA LYS A 167 -13.15 -4.59 -5.55
C LYS A 167 -12.24 -5.36 -4.59
N MET A 168 -10.99 -5.62 -4.96
CA MET A 168 -10.02 -6.29 -4.08
C MET A 168 -9.79 -5.46 -2.81
N ARG A 169 -9.50 -4.16 -2.94
CA ARG A 169 -9.32 -3.27 -1.79
C ARG A 169 -10.51 -3.28 -0.83
N ARG A 170 -11.74 -3.29 -1.36
CA ARG A 170 -12.96 -3.38 -0.53
C ARG A 170 -13.03 -4.72 0.21
N LEU A 171 -12.66 -5.83 -0.43
CA LEU A 171 -12.61 -7.13 0.23
C LEU A 171 -11.59 -7.14 1.37
N LEU A 172 -10.40 -6.56 1.15
CA LEU A 172 -9.38 -6.45 2.19
C LEU A 172 -9.87 -5.62 3.39
N ARG A 173 -10.50 -4.46 3.15
CA ARG A 173 -11.11 -3.67 4.24
C ARG A 173 -12.17 -4.47 5.02
N ASN A 174 -13.03 -5.20 4.33
CA ASN A 174 -14.04 -6.04 4.99
C ASN A 174 -13.41 -7.12 5.88
N GLU A 175 -12.28 -7.71 5.45
CA GLU A 175 -11.57 -8.70 6.28
C GLU A 175 -10.85 -8.03 7.46
N ASN A 176 -10.32 -6.83 7.28
CA ASN A 176 -9.76 -6.04 8.37
C ASN A 176 -10.82 -5.64 9.41
N GLU A 177 -12.01 -5.19 8.97
CA GLU A 177 -13.15 -4.91 9.86
C GLU A 177 -13.63 -6.14 10.64
N ARG A 178 -13.30 -7.35 10.17
CA ARG A 178 -13.54 -8.62 10.90
C ARG A 178 -12.43 -8.97 11.89
N GLY A 179 -11.38 -8.17 11.94
CA GLY A 179 -10.27 -8.28 12.89
C GLY A 179 -8.96 -8.79 12.30
N ALA A 180 -8.89 -9.12 11.01
CA ALA A 180 -7.62 -9.54 10.40
C ALA A 180 -6.67 -8.34 10.24
N THR A 181 -5.41 -8.53 10.59
CA THR A 181 -4.31 -7.63 10.19
C THR A 181 -3.99 -7.87 8.73
N ILE A 182 -3.65 -6.82 7.97
CA ILE A 182 -3.32 -6.96 6.56
C ILE A 182 -1.97 -6.33 6.29
N PHE A 183 -1.06 -7.11 5.74
CA PHE A 183 0.20 -6.65 5.18
C PHE A 183 0.20 -6.93 3.68
N PHE A 184 0.28 -5.90 2.85
CA PHE A 184 0.40 -6.13 1.42
C PHE A 184 1.48 -5.29 0.76
N SER A 185 2.19 -5.92 -0.17
CA SER A 185 3.17 -5.25 -1.00
C SER A 185 2.50 -4.62 -2.23
N SER A 186 3.03 -3.49 -2.67
CA SER A 186 2.68 -2.89 -3.95
C SER A 186 3.82 -2.03 -4.50
N HIS A 187 3.85 -1.86 -5.81
CA HIS A 187 4.64 -0.83 -6.48
C HIS A 187 3.77 0.33 -6.98
N ILE A 188 2.46 0.26 -6.75
CA ILE A 188 1.47 1.26 -7.18
C ILE A 188 0.95 1.98 -5.95
N LEU A 189 1.27 3.23 -5.88
CA LEU A 189 1.04 4.08 -4.74
C LEU A 189 -0.44 4.32 -4.44
N GLU A 190 -1.25 4.64 -5.46
CA GLU A 190 -2.68 4.91 -5.27
C GLU A 190 -3.44 3.70 -4.70
N GLN A 191 -2.88 2.50 -4.87
CA GLN A 191 -3.48 1.31 -4.27
C GLN A 191 -3.24 1.24 -2.78
N VAL A 192 -2.06 1.66 -2.33
CA VAL A 192 -1.67 1.73 -0.92
C VAL A 192 -2.43 2.87 -0.24
N GLU A 193 -2.37 4.06 -0.82
CA GLU A 193 -3.05 5.26 -0.32
C GLU A 193 -4.55 5.05 -0.11
N ALA A 194 -5.18 4.31 -1.01
CA ALA A 194 -6.62 4.08 -0.97
C ALA A 194 -7.09 3.14 0.15
N VAL A 195 -6.22 2.41 0.86
CA VAL A 195 -6.66 1.38 1.81
C VAL A 195 -5.81 1.27 3.07
N CYS A 196 -4.54 1.69 3.06
CA CYS A 196 -3.64 1.51 4.20
C CYS A 196 -3.81 2.57 5.28
N ASP A 197 -3.58 2.15 6.53
CA ASP A 197 -3.46 3.05 7.68
C ASP A 197 -2.04 3.61 7.75
N ARG A 198 -1.04 2.75 7.51
CA ARG A 198 0.38 3.10 7.48
C ARG A 198 1.06 2.44 6.29
N VAL A 199 2.18 3.02 5.89
CA VAL A 199 2.98 2.52 4.78
C VAL A 199 4.46 2.54 5.13
N GLY A 200 5.17 1.50 4.71
CA GLY A 200 6.64 1.43 4.69
C GLY A 200 7.13 1.54 3.27
N ILE A 201 8.08 2.44 3.01
CA ILE A 201 8.69 2.63 1.69
C ILE A 201 10.04 1.92 1.67
N LEU A 202 10.15 0.91 0.82
CA LEU A 202 11.37 0.13 0.61
C LEU A 202 12.07 0.55 -0.69
N GLN A 203 13.36 0.86 -0.59
CA GLN A 203 14.18 1.20 -1.74
C GLN A 203 15.56 0.53 -1.63
N ARG A 204 15.96 -0.20 -2.67
CA ARG A 204 17.27 -0.87 -2.75
C ARG A 204 17.63 -1.71 -1.52
N GLY A 205 16.63 -2.32 -0.91
CA GLY A 205 16.80 -3.14 0.29
C GLY A 205 16.73 -2.37 1.61
N GLU A 206 16.62 -1.05 1.60
CA GLU A 206 16.52 -0.21 2.79
C GLU A 206 15.10 0.30 3.00
N LEU A 207 14.65 0.35 4.25
CA LEU A 207 13.39 0.96 4.63
C LEU A 207 13.62 2.46 4.84
N VAL A 208 13.19 3.27 3.87
CA VAL A 208 13.50 4.71 3.84
C VAL A 208 12.49 5.57 4.60
N ALA A 209 11.26 5.08 4.77
CA ALA A 209 10.23 5.76 5.55
C ALA A 209 9.18 4.76 6.05
N VAL A 210 8.61 5.04 7.23
CA VAL A 210 7.43 4.35 7.78
C VAL A 210 6.56 5.37 8.50
N ASP A 211 5.37 5.62 7.99
CA ASP A 211 4.41 6.54 8.62
C ASP A 211 2.98 6.27 8.15
N THR A 212 2.01 7.02 8.68
CA THR A 212 0.68 7.16 8.09
C THR A 212 0.79 7.90 6.75
N ILE A 213 -0.25 7.81 5.93
CA ILE A 213 -0.31 8.56 4.66
C ILE A 213 -0.21 10.07 4.91
N GLU A 214 -0.92 10.57 5.94
CA GLU A 214 -0.87 11.97 6.36
C GLU A 214 0.52 12.36 6.88
N GLY A 215 1.14 11.54 7.74
CA GLY A 215 2.46 11.81 8.30
C GLY A 215 3.55 11.88 7.23
N LEU A 216 3.47 11.03 6.19
CA LEU A 216 4.37 11.13 5.04
C LEU A 216 4.16 12.44 4.27
N ARG A 217 2.91 12.86 4.06
CA ARG A 217 2.61 14.15 3.42
C ARG A 217 3.16 15.34 4.22
N GLU A 218 3.02 15.31 5.54
CA GLU A 218 3.54 16.37 6.43
C GLU A 218 5.06 16.41 6.48
N SER A 219 5.72 15.25 6.55
CA SER A 219 7.19 15.16 6.67
C SER A 219 7.95 15.68 5.44
N MET A 220 7.31 15.72 4.28
CA MET A 220 7.88 16.21 3.03
C MET A 220 7.62 17.70 2.78
N GLY A 221 7.27 18.44 3.83
CA GLY A 221 6.88 19.84 3.69
C GLY A 221 5.52 19.97 3.02
N GLY A 222 4.62 19.06 3.37
CA GLY A 222 3.25 18.80 2.91
C GLY A 222 2.51 19.94 2.25
N GLY A 223 3.10 20.51 1.21
CA GLY A 223 2.55 21.62 0.47
C GLY A 223 1.34 21.16 -0.31
N THR A 224 0.19 21.69 0.05
CA THR A 224 -0.93 21.63 -0.87
C THR A 224 -0.63 22.52 -2.06
N LYS A 225 -0.78 21.98 -3.25
CA LYS A 225 -0.76 22.77 -4.48
C LYS A 225 -2.13 23.37 -4.71
N LEU A 226 -2.20 24.68 -4.68
CA LEU A 226 -3.38 25.44 -5.05
C LEU A 226 -3.24 25.89 -6.50
N ALA A 227 -4.00 25.32 -7.42
CA ALA A 227 -4.12 25.83 -8.77
C ALA A 227 -5.26 26.86 -8.82
N ILE A 228 -4.91 28.13 -8.78
CA ILE A 228 -5.82 29.28 -8.71
C ILE A 228 -5.89 29.90 -10.08
N THR A 229 -7.08 29.99 -10.66
CA THR A 229 -7.31 30.71 -11.92
C THR A 229 -8.00 32.03 -11.61
N PRO A 230 -7.29 33.15 -11.58
CA PRO A 230 -7.88 34.46 -11.42
C PRO A 230 -8.50 34.97 -12.73
N ASP A 231 -9.36 35.97 -12.64
CA ASP A 231 -9.85 36.73 -13.81
C ASP A 231 -8.70 37.48 -14.48
N GLU A 232 -7.91 38.20 -13.67
CA GLU A 232 -6.71 38.93 -14.14
C GLU A 232 -5.56 38.70 -13.13
N LEU A 233 -4.42 38.22 -13.66
CA LEU A 233 -3.24 37.97 -12.81
C LEU A 233 -2.26 39.16 -12.96
N THR A 234 -2.02 39.86 -11.84
CA THR A 234 -1.05 40.96 -11.79
C THR A 234 0.26 40.49 -11.16
N ASN A 235 1.39 41.04 -11.61
CA ASN A 235 2.69 40.77 -11.01
C ASN A 235 2.74 41.11 -9.50
N GLY A 236 1.96 42.15 -9.09
CA GLY A 236 1.86 42.51 -7.66
C GLY A 236 1.21 41.42 -6.82
N ALA A 237 0.12 40.82 -7.30
CA ALA A 237 -0.55 39.71 -6.60
C ALA A 237 0.32 38.47 -6.51
N VAL A 238 1.10 38.14 -7.54
CA VAL A 238 2.07 37.03 -7.46
C VAL A 238 3.14 37.29 -6.40
N GLN A 239 3.63 38.53 -6.32
CA GLN A 239 4.66 38.88 -5.32
C GLN A 239 4.08 38.87 -3.89
N SER A 240 2.83 39.35 -3.68
CA SER A 240 2.24 39.34 -2.34
C SER A 240 2.04 37.90 -1.83
N VAL A 241 1.58 36.98 -2.69
CA VAL A 241 1.45 35.56 -2.30
C VAL A 241 2.80 34.95 -1.92
N ARG A 242 3.90 35.30 -2.60
CA ARG A 242 5.26 34.82 -2.25
C ARG A 242 5.72 35.26 -0.86
N THR A 243 5.12 36.31 -0.28
CA THR A 243 5.49 36.83 1.04
C THR A 243 4.66 36.24 2.19
N VAL A 244 3.66 35.43 1.87
CA VAL A 244 2.84 34.74 2.88
C VAL A 244 3.70 33.68 3.58
N GLU A 245 3.77 33.71 4.89
CA GLU A 245 4.51 32.73 5.70
C GLU A 245 3.89 31.33 5.51
N GLY A 246 4.72 30.34 5.20
CA GLY A 246 4.25 28.98 4.89
C GLY A 246 3.91 28.73 3.42
N VAL A 247 4.24 29.67 2.53
CA VAL A 247 4.27 29.45 1.06
C VAL A 247 5.68 29.04 0.67
N ASP A 248 5.80 27.84 0.08
CA ASP A 248 7.09 27.25 -0.33
C ASP A 248 7.48 27.64 -1.76
N ASP A 249 6.51 27.62 -2.68
CA ASP A 249 6.73 27.97 -4.09
C ASP A 249 5.51 28.60 -4.74
N VAL A 250 5.76 29.48 -5.73
CA VAL A 250 4.71 30.16 -6.53
C VAL A 250 5.13 30.19 -7.98
N GLN A 251 4.38 29.48 -8.83
CA GLN A 251 4.61 29.38 -10.26
C GLN A 251 3.39 29.92 -11.06
N VAL A 252 3.66 30.59 -12.15
CA VAL A 252 2.64 30.95 -13.12
C VAL A 252 2.69 29.93 -14.26
N LEU A 253 1.61 29.16 -14.42
CA LEU A 253 1.49 28.17 -15.48
C LEU A 253 1.05 28.81 -16.79
N ASP A 254 1.02 28.02 -17.86
CA ASP A 254 0.52 28.46 -19.16
C ASP A 254 -0.94 28.98 -19.05
N GLY A 255 -1.17 30.28 -19.31
CA GLY A 255 -2.43 30.99 -19.08
C GLY A 255 -2.44 31.77 -17.75
N PRO A 256 -3.63 32.18 -17.24
CA PRO A 256 -3.75 32.98 -16.00
C PRO A 256 -3.72 32.15 -14.73
N THR A 257 -3.25 30.89 -14.76
CA THR A 257 -3.28 30.01 -13.59
C THR A 257 -2.04 30.20 -12.74
N LEU A 258 -2.24 30.50 -11.46
CA LEU A 258 -1.23 30.57 -10.43
C LEU A 258 -1.20 29.23 -9.67
N GLU A 259 -0.08 28.52 -9.69
CA GLU A 259 0.16 27.36 -8.83
C GLU A 259 0.95 27.82 -7.60
N VAL A 260 0.37 27.56 -6.42
CA VAL A 260 0.98 27.92 -5.14
C VAL A 260 1.15 26.65 -4.32
N THR A 261 2.38 26.34 -3.95
CA THR A 261 2.69 25.28 -2.97
C THR A 261 2.79 25.92 -1.59
N CYS A 262 1.95 25.50 -0.65
CA CYS A 262 1.90 26.04 0.70
C CYS A 262 1.47 25.00 1.72
N ALA A 263 1.79 25.23 3.00
CA ALA A 263 1.28 24.40 4.09
C ALA A 263 -0.26 24.37 4.11
N ASN A 264 -0.83 23.27 4.58
CA ASN A 264 -2.28 23.02 4.48
C ASN A 264 -3.13 24.05 5.25
N ASP A 265 -2.63 24.56 6.35
CA ASP A 265 -3.24 25.60 7.20
C ASP A 265 -3.14 27.00 6.60
N VAL A 266 -2.21 27.23 5.67
CA VAL A 266 -1.95 28.54 5.03
C VAL A 266 -2.83 28.80 3.80
N LYS A 267 -3.60 27.81 3.34
CA LYS A 267 -4.46 27.94 2.13
C LYS A 267 -5.36 29.18 2.15
N MET A 268 -5.98 29.43 3.30
CA MET A 268 -6.88 30.58 3.44
C MET A 268 -6.13 31.90 3.42
N ASP A 269 -4.92 31.95 3.95
CA ASP A 269 -4.10 33.15 3.95
C ASP A 269 -3.67 33.54 2.52
N VAL A 270 -3.32 32.55 1.71
CA VAL A 270 -3.04 32.73 0.26
C VAL A 270 -4.24 33.30 -0.47
N LEU A 271 -5.45 32.75 -0.22
CA LEU A 271 -6.67 33.23 -0.87
C LEU A 271 -7.05 34.65 -0.41
N LEU A 272 -6.88 34.94 0.88
CA LEU A 272 -7.12 36.28 1.44
C LEU A 272 -6.14 37.31 0.89
N GLU A 273 -4.86 36.93 0.71
CA GLU A 273 -3.86 37.84 0.15
C GLU A 273 -4.17 38.19 -1.32
N LEU A 274 -4.59 37.21 -2.15
CA LEU A 274 -5.07 37.45 -3.50
C LEU A 274 -6.30 38.37 -3.53
N TYR A 275 -7.27 38.11 -2.64
CA TYR A 275 -8.46 38.96 -2.53
C TYR A 275 -8.11 40.41 -2.13
N ASN A 276 -7.19 40.59 -1.15
CA ASN A 276 -6.71 41.90 -0.73
C ASN A 276 -5.93 42.62 -1.84
N ALA A 277 -5.25 41.87 -2.72
CA ALA A 277 -4.60 42.40 -3.90
C ALA A 277 -5.58 42.78 -5.04
N GLY A 278 -6.89 42.60 -4.81
CA GLY A 278 -7.94 42.93 -5.77
C GLY A 278 -8.13 41.90 -6.88
N VAL A 279 -7.66 40.68 -6.66
CA VAL A 279 -7.78 39.57 -7.64
C VAL A 279 -9.10 38.82 -7.40
N GLU A 280 -9.91 38.71 -8.44
CA GLU A 280 -11.11 37.86 -8.43
C GLU A 280 -10.76 36.43 -8.82
N ILE A 281 -11.08 35.46 -7.95
CA ILE A 281 -10.78 34.05 -8.16
C ILE A 281 -11.95 33.41 -8.94
N VAL A 282 -11.69 33.02 -10.19
CA VAL A 282 -12.67 32.38 -11.07
C VAL A 282 -12.75 30.87 -10.80
N ASN A 283 -11.62 30.24 -10.55
CA ASN A 283 -11.56 28.82 -10.25
C ASN A 283 -10.45 28.50 -9.24
N LEU A 284 -10.70 27.53 -8.39
CA LEU A 284 -9.75 27.02 -7.41
C LEU A 284 -9.76 25.49 -7.47
N ARG A 285 -8.60 24.90 -7.68
CA ARG A 285 -8.37 23.47 -7.48
C ARG A 285 -7.32 23.30 -6.42
N THR A 286 -7.57 22.38 -5.53
CA THR A 286 -6.60 21.98 -4.52
C THR A 286 -6.09 20.61 -4.93
N GLU A 287 -4.82 20.49 -5.18
CA GLU A 287 -4.13 19.23 -5.38
C GLU A 287 -3.22 19.02 -4.16
N GLU A 288 -3.52 18.01 -3.39
CA GLU A 288 -2.59 17.57 -2.34
C GLU A 288 -1.36 16.97 -3.03
N ALA A 289 -0.17 17.19 -2.45
CA ALA A 289 1.04 16.57 -2.96
C ALA A 289 0.80 15.06 -3.10
N SER A 290 0.92 14.54 -4.30
CA SER A 290 0.69 13.13 -4.52
C SER A 290 1.82 12.35 -3.85
N LEU A 291 1.50 11.21 -3.26
CA LEU A 291 2.54 10.31 -2.77
C LEU A 291 3.49 9.87 -3.91
N GLU A 292 3.09 9.99 -5.20
CA GLU A 292 3.97 9.77 -6.35
C GLU A 292 5.12 10.77 -6.40
N ASP A 293 4.83 12.06 -6.17
CA ASP A 293 5.86 13.09 -6.08
C ASP A 293 6.81 12.78 -4.92
N MET A 294 6.25 12.35 -3.79
CA MET A 294 7.00 11.90 -2.62
C MET A 294 7.88 10.68 -2.92
N PHE A 295 7.31 9.67 -3.56
CA PHE A 295 8.04 8.46 -3.94
C PHE A 295 9.20 8.78 -4.90
N VAL A 296 8.98 9.71 -5.85
CA VAL A 296 10.01 10.19 -6.77
C VAL A 296 11.11 10.94 -6.01
N GLU A 297 10.77 11.73 -5.01
CA GLU A 297 11.73 12.50 -4.21
C GLU A 297 12.57 11.59 -3.31
N TYR A 298 11.95 10.65 -2.58
CA TYR A 298 12.67 9.60 -1.84
C TYR A 298 13.59 8.78 -2.75
N THR A 299 13.12 8.48 -3.98
CA THR A 299 13.90 7.71 -4.94
C THR A 299 15.01 8.51 -5.63
N ARG A 300 14.90 9.85 -5.69
CA ARG A 300 15.93 10.76 -6.25
C ARG A 300 16.96 11.22 -5.21
N GLY A 301 16.53 11.47 -3.96
CA GLY A 301 17.40 11.98 -2.88
C GLY A 301 18.54 11.05 -2.49
N SER A 302 18.50 9.77 -2.83
CA SER A 302 19.58 8.80 -2.60
C SER A 302 20.65 8.77 -3.71
N GLN A 303 20.68 9.76 -4.61
CA GLN A 303 21.71 9.87 -5.67
C GLN A 303 22.79 10.95 -5.40
N ALA A 304 22.81 11.54 -4.20
CA ALA A 304 23.80 12.54 -3.81
C ALA A 304 24.92 11.95 -2.93
#